data_b5dc91ea17973edb73f4971872e28eca
#
_entry.id   b5dc91ea17973edb73f4971872e28eca
#
_cell.length_a   1.000
_cell.length_b   1.000
_cell.length_c   1.000
_cell.angle_alpha   90.00
_cell.angle_beta   90.00
_cell.angle_gamma   90.00
#
_symmetry.space_group_name_H-M   'P 1'
#
loop_
_entity.id
_entity.type
_entity.pdbx_description
1 polymer ?
#
loop_
_entity_poly.entity_id
_entity_poly.type
_entity_poly.pdbx_seq_one_letter_code
_entity_poly.pdbx_strand_id
1 'polypeptide(L)'
;MLKFNEKSQIDSVRGALMLRTQIEKVIDEIQNKGFENLFFIGIGGTWASSMQVETYMRGRSTLPVIVENAAEFITTGNRRFTEKSLVIFSSVTGNTSEMVDAVKKAREIGATIFGFIDKEGTKLGSYCDYCISYPVNEQLKFFMTANRLMFNRGEFPEYEKYNREMELYLPEALVEVEKKADIWATDYAKSKYEFHKKNPDMPHYFVGAGNQWGATYSYAMCYWEEQLWIRTKSVTAAEFFHGMLEIIDAETPVTVFIGEDEQRSLAERVAAFLSKVCRNYTIIDTKDYELKGISPEFRGSVSHLVMHAVNNRVDAHMEDEFRHPMVIRRYYRQFEY
;
A
#
# COMPACT_ATOMS: atom_id res chain seq x y z
N MET A 1 6.23 24.25 -1.56
CA MET A 1 5.55 22.96 -1.85
C MET A 1 4.09 23.06 -1.44
N LEU A 2 3.19 22.64 -2.32
CA LEU A 2 1.74 22.62 -2.04
C LEU A 2 1.41 21.59 -0.95
N LYS A 3 0.52 21.93 0.00
CA LYS A 3 0.02 20.99 1.02
C LYS A 3 1.09 20.15 1.74
N PHE A 4 2.27 20.68 1.93
CA PHE A 4 3.40 20.00 2.56
C PHE A 4 3.72 20.58 3.92
N ASN A 5 3.80 19.71 4.93
CA ASN A 5 4.25 20.07 6.27
C ASN A 5 5.29 19.06 6.72
N GLU A 6 6.54 19.41 6.59
CA GLU A 6 7.69 18.58 6.92
C GLU A 6 7.63 18.02 8.35
N LYS A 7 7.37 18.89 9.33
CA LYS A 7 7.29 18.45 10.72
C LYS A 7 6.17 17.43 10.95
N SER A 8 5.00 17.68 10.40
CA SER A 8 3.85 16.75 10.52
C SER A 8 4.14 15.41 9.88
N GLN A 9 4.84 15.40 8.74
CA GLN A 9 5.24 14.16 8.04
C GLN A 9 6.23 13.36 8.90
N ILE A 10 7.28 14.00 9.39
CA ILE A 10 8.27 13.37 10.28
C ILE A 10 7.59 12.82 11.54
N ASP A 11 6.78 13.63 12.22
CA ASP A 11 6.12 13.25 13.46
C ASP A 11 5.17 12.05 13.24
N SER A 12 4.46 12.01 12.10
CA SER A 12 3.55 10.91 11.75
C SER A 12 4.29 9.58 11.57
N VAL A 13 5.35 9.57 10.78
CA VAL A 13 6.15 8.35 10.53
C VAL A 13 6.87 7.90 11.81
N ARG A 14 7.46 8.84 12.53
CA ARG A 14 8.16 8.56 13.80
C ARG A 14 7.20 7.98 14.86
N GLY A 15 6.00 8.55 14.97
CA GLY A 15 4.97 8.02 15.89
C GLY A 15 4.51 6.61 15.50
N ALA A 16 4.41 6.30 14.21
CA ALA A 16 4.12 4.93 13.78
C ALA A 16 5.26 3.95 14.13
N LEU A 17 6.52 4.35 13.94
CA LEU A 17 7.68 3.52 14.30
C LEU A 17 7.76 3.27 15.81
N MET A 18 7.34 4.22 16.65
CA MET A 18 7.29 4.05 18.12
C MET A 18 6.28 2.98 18.56
N LEU A 19 5.34 2.56 17.70
CA LEU A 19 4.43 1.45 17.97
C LEU A 19 5.16 0.09 17.97
N ARG A 20 6.41 0.01 17.53
CA ARG A 20 7.17 -1.23 17.41
C ARG A 20 7.10 -2.07 18.68
N THR A 21 7.43 -1.52 19.82
CA THR A 21 7.41 -2.25 21.11
C THR A 21 6.04 -2.84 21.44
N GLN A 22 4.97 -2.11 21.11
CA GLN A 22 3.61 -2.59 21.34
C GLN A 22 3.25 -3.71 20.37
N ILE A 23 3.62 -3.56 19.08
CA ILE A 23 3.43 -4.58 18.04
C ILE A 23 4.20 -5.85 18.39
N GLU A 24 5.47 -5.74 18.77
CA GLU A 24 6.31 -6.86 19.18
C GLU A 24 5.67 -7.64 20.33
N LYS A 25 5.23 -6.94 21.37
CA LYS A 25 4.56 -7.57 22.51
C LYS A 25 3.32 -8.36 22.08
N VAL A 26 2.46 -7.76 21.26
CA VAL A 26 1.24 -8.42 20.76
C VAL A 26 1.59 -9.65 19.93
N ILE A 27 2.55 -9.53 19.00
CA ILE A 27 2.95 -10.65 18.14
C ILE A 27 3.59 -11.78 18.95
N ASP A 28 4.42 -11.46 19.93
CA ASP A 28 5.02 -12.47 20.82
C ASP A 28 3.96 -13.23 21.63
N GLU A 29 2.97 -12.53 22.14
CA GLU A 29 1.83 -13.16 22.84
C GLU A 29 1.02 -14.08 21.91
N ILE A 30 0.74 -13.62 20.66
CA ILE A 30 0.02 -14.40 19.67
C ILE A 30 0.82 -15.67 19.27
N GLN A 31 2.11 -15.54 19.01
CA GLN A 31 2.95 -16.66 18.64
C GLN A 31 3.11 -17.67 19.78
N ASN A 32 3.17 -17.22 21.04
CA ASN A 32 3.19 -18.11 22.20
C ASN A 32 1.87 -18.89 22.38
N LYS A 33 0.73 -18.31 21.97
CA LYS A 33 -0.57 -19.03 21.94
C LYS A 33 -0.63 -20.03 20.79
N GLY A 34 0.09 -19.77 19.70
CA GLY A 34 0.15 -20.58 18.49
C GLY A 34 -0.99 -20.26 17.51
N PHE A 35 -0.66 -20.32 16.23
CA PHE A 35 -1.61 -20.25 15.10
C PHE A 35 -1.02 -21.00 13.90
N GLU A 36 -1.86 -21.40 12.94
CA GLU A 36 -1.44 -22.22 11.81
C GLU A 36 -1.22 -21.41 10.52
N ASN A 37 -1.97 -20.33 10.34
CA ASN A 37 -1.90 -19.46 9.15
C ASN A 37 -2.27 -18.02 9.48
N LEU A 38 -1.85 -17.12 8.60
CA LEU A 38 -2.10 -15.70 8.70
C LEU A 38 -3.04 -15.25 7.59
N PHE A 39 -4.13 -14.60 7.96
CA PHE A 39 -5.04 -13.93 7.04
C PHE A 39 -4.93 -12.41 7.21
N PHE A 40 -4.59 -11.74 6.12
CA PHE A 40 -4.86 -10.31 6.00
C PHE A 40 -6.25 -10.13 5.37
N ILE A 41 -7.17 -9.47 6.07
CA ILE A 41 -8.50 -9.16 5.54
C ILE A 41 -8.61 -7.67 5.33
N GLY A 42 -8.99 -7.25 4.13
CA GLY A 42 -9.12 -5.84 3.78
C GLY A 42 -10.13 -5.59 2.67
N ILE A 43 -10.39 -4.31 2.40
CA ILE A 43 -11.20 -3.87 1.25
C ILE A 43 -10.64 -2.54 0.74
N GLY A 44 -10.66 -2.31 -0.57
CA GLY A 44 -10.09 -1.10 -1.16
C GLY A 44 -8.60 -0.93 -0.85
N GLY A 45 -8.20 0.24 -0.33
CA GLY A 45 -6.80 0.56 -0.01
C GLY A 45 -6.18 -0.39 1.02
N THR A 46 -6.93 -0.84 2.02
CA THR A 46 -6.41 -1.76 3.04
C THR A 46 -6.19 -3.17 2.50
N TRP A 47 -6.99 -3.61 1.53
CA TRP A 47 -6.75 -4.84 0.80
C TRP A 47 -5.48 -4.73 -0.06
N ALA A 48 -5.27 -3.59 -0.70
CA ALA A 48 -4.06 -3.31 -1.46
C ALA A 48 -2.80 -3.36 -0.59
N SER A 49 -2.82 -2.76 0.60
CA SER A 49 -1.72 -2.82 1.56
C SER A 49 -1.46 -4.25 2.06
N SER A 50 -2.52 -5.06 2.17
CA SER A 50 -2.40 -6.49 2.50
C SER A 50 -1.69 -7.27 1.39
N MET A 51 -1.96 -6.97 0.11
CA MET A 51 -1.24 -7.58 -1.03
C MET A 51 0.25 -7.24 -1.03
N GLN A 52 0.63 -6.02 -0.61
CA GLN A 52 2.03 -5.60 -0.52
C GLN A 52 2.80 -6.43 0.51
N VAL A 53 2.25 -6.58 1.71
CA VAL A 53 2.91 -7.32 2.79
C VAL A 53 2.92 -8.83 2.51
N GLU A 54 1.88 -9.37 1.90
CA GLU A 54 1.86 -10.77 1.47
C GLU A 54 2.95 -11.06 0.44
N THR A 55 3.07 -10.21 -0.59
CA THR A 55 4.13 -10.33 -1.59
C THR A 55 5.52 -10.27 -0.96
N TYR A 56 5.73 -9.39 0.02
CA TYR A 56 6.96 -9.28 0.77
C TYR A 56 7.27 -10.55 1.58
N MET A 57 6.28 -11.12 2.25
CA MET A 57 6.44 -12.33 3.07
C MET A 57 6.61 -13.59 2.23
N ARG A 58 5.95 -13.67 1.06
CA ARG A 58 5.93 -14.87 0.20
C ARG A 58 7.31 -15.41 -0.15
N GLY A 59 8.27 -14.52 -0.39
CA GLY A 59 9.64 -14.87 -0.73
C GLY A 59 10.57 -15.06 0.48
N ARG A 60 10.09 -14.80 1.71
CA ARG A 60 10.92 -14.68 2.91
C ARG A 60 10.47 -15.55 4.07
N SER A 61 9.21 -16.00 4.08
CA SER A 61 8.64 -16.75 5.18
C SER A 61 8.00 -18.04 4.71
N THR A 62 8.09 -19.07 5.56
CA THR A 62 7.37 -20.33 5.39
C THR A 62 5.98 -20.30 6.01
N LEU A 63 5.60 -19.21 6.68
CA LEU A 63 4.25 -19.01 7.22
C LEU A 63 3.24 -18.93 6.06
N PRO A 64 2.17 -19.74 6.07
CA PRO A 64 1.09 -19.58 5.10
C PRO A 64 0.38 -18.23 5.30
N VAL A 65 0.54 -17.31 4.34
CA VAL A 65 -0.10 -16.00 4.33
C VAL A 65 -1.15 -15.95 3.24
N ILE A 66 -2.35 -15.49 3.58
CA ILE A 66 -3.50 -15.41 2.69
C ILE A 66 -4.09 -14.00 2.78
N VAL A 67 -4.37 -13.40 1.63
CA VAL A 67 -5.03 -12.09 1.55
C VAL A 67 -6.46 -12.29 1.07
N GLU A 68 -7.42 -11.84 1.88
CA GLU A 68 -8.85 -11.95 1.57
C GLU A 68 -9.46 -10.55 1.38
N ASN A 69 -10.30 -10.42 0.37
CA ASN A 69 -11.21 -9.31 0.28
C ASN A 69 -12.38 -9.52 1.27
N ALA A 70 -12.69 -8.52 2.07
CA ALA A 70 -13.70 -8.64 3.13
C ALA A 70 -15.08 -9.08 2.59
N ALA A 71 -15.55 -8.52 1.47
CA ALA A 71 -16.82 -8.87 0.87
C ALA A 71 -16.84 -10.31 0.32
N GLU A 72 -15.75 -10.75 -0.31
CA GLU A 72 -15.62 -12.12 -0.79
C GLU A 72 -15.53 -13.13 0.37
N PHE A 73 -14.80 -12.79 1.43
CA PHE A 73 -14.71 -13.62 2.63
C PHE A 73 -16.07 -13.81 3.31
N ILE A 74 -16.92 -12.77 3.36
CA ILE A 74 -18.27 -12.88 3.93
C ILE A 74 -19.13 -13.82 3.10
N THR A 75 -19.08 -13.70 1.78
CA THR A 75 -19.96 -14.42 0.86
C THR A 75 -19.54 -15.87 0.63
N THR A 76 -18.27 -16.09 0.30
CA THR A 76 -17.76 -17.42 -0.06
C THR A 76 -17.11 -18.14 1.13
N GLY A 77 -16.44 -17.38 2.02
CA GLY A 77 -15.58 -17.92 3.07
C GLY A 77 -14.29 -18.53 2.50
N ASN A 78 -13.49 -19.11 3.39
CA ASN A 78 -12.28 -19.84 3.02
C ASN A 78 -12.13 -21.05 3.93
N ARG A 79 -12.03 -22.26 3.35
CA ARG A 79 -11.90 -23.52 4.13
C ARG A 79 -10.59 -23.65 4.91
N ARG A 80 -9.58 -22.83 4.60
CA ARG A 80 -8.33 -22.76 5.36
C ARG A 80 -8.46 -21.86 6.59
N PHE A 81 -9.54 -21.07 6.67
CA PHE A 81 -9.82 -20.20 7.79
C PHE A 81 -10.49 -21.00 8.92
N THR A 82 -9.84 -21.05 10.06
CA THR A 82 -10.26 -21.83 11.23
C THR A 82 -10.06 -21.04 12.52
N GLU A 83 -10.43 -21.61 13.64
CA GLU A 83 -10.15 -21.06 14.97
C GLU A 83 -8.64 -20.91 15.28
N LYS A 84 -7.79 -21.58 14.49
CA LYS A 84 -6.32 -21.47 14.57
C LYS A 84 -5.73 -20.43 13.61
N SER A 85 -6.56 -19.65 12.94
CA SER A 85 -6.10 -18.57 12.07
C SER A 85 -5.79 -17.32 12.89
N LEU A 86 -4.73 -16.60 12.49
CA LEU A 86 -4.49 -15.23 12.89
C LEU A 86 -5.06 -14.29 11.82
N VAL A 87 -5.90 -13.35 12.22
CA VAL A 87 -6.41 -12.28 11.35
C VAL A 87 -5.71 -10.98 11.67
N ILE A 88 -5.18 -10.32 10.64
CA ILE A 88 -4.65 -8.95 10.74
C ILE A 88 -5.42 -8.08 9.74
N PHE A 89 -5.83 -6.90 10.17
CA PHE A 89 -6.50 -5.93 9.31
C PHE A 89 -6.17 -4.49 9.71
N SER A 90 -6.48 -3.55 8.82
CA SER A 90 -6.46 -2.11 9.11
C SER A 90 -7.78 -1.46 8.72
N SER A 91 -8.13 -0.37 9.39
CA SER A 91 -9.31 0.44 9.06
C SER A 91 -9.15 1.88 9.52
N VAL A 92 -9.33 2.83 8.60
CA VAL A 92 -9.29 4.27 8.93
C VAL A 92 -10.48 4.68 9.81
N THR A 93 -11.68 4.19 9.50
CA THR A 93 -12.90 4.61 10.20
C THR A 93 -13.34 3.67 11.31
N GLY A 94 -12.92 2.40 11.24
CA GLY A 94 -13.38 1.35 12.14
C GLY A 94 -14.86 0.97 11.99
N ASN A 95 -15.53 1.39 10.91
CA ASN A 95 -16.96 1.21 10.71
C ASN A 95 -17.38 0.82 9.28
N THR A 96 -16.44 0.46 8.39
CA THR A 96 -16.79 -0.02 7.05
C THR A 96 -17.59 -1.32 7.19
N SER A 97 -18.78 -1.37 6.58
CA SER A 97 -19.77 -2.46 6.78
C SER A 97 -19.19 -3.83 6.50
N GLU A 98 -18.54 -3.99 5.33
CA GLU A 98 -17.95 -5.27 4.92
C GLU A 98 -16.82 -5.70 5.88
N MET A 99 -16.02 -4.75 6.36
CA MET A 99 -14.98 -5.06 7.37
C MET A 99 -15.59 -5.48 8.70
N VAL A 100 -16.65 -4.80 9.15
CA VAL A 100 -17.36 -5.16 10.39
C VAL A 100 -17.91 -6.58 10.31
N ASP A 101 -18.56 -6.93 9.21
CA ASP A 101 -19.16 -8.25 9.01
C ASP A 101 -18.09 -9.33 8.85
N ALA A 102 -16.99 -9.05 8.13
CA ALA A 102 -15.88 -9.99 7.99
C ALA A 102 -15.18 -10.28 9.33
N VAL A 103 -14.89 -9.24 10.12
CA VAL A 103 -14.23 -9.40 11.43
C VAL A 103 -15.17 -10.06 12.44
N LYS A 104 -16.48 -9.74 12.41
CA LYS A 104 -17.49 -10.43 13.20
C LYS A 104 -17.53 -11.93 12.87
N LYS A 105 -17.57 -12.29 11.60
CA LYS A 105 -17.52 -13.69 11.14
C LYS A 105 -16.22 -14.39 11.62
N ALA A 106 -15.08 -13.72 11.52
CA ALA A 106 -13.81 -14.25 12.02
C ALA A 106 -13.87 -14.50 13.55
N ARG A 107 -14.48 -13.60 14.32
CA ARG A 107 -14.71 -13.74 15.76
C ARG A 107 -15.61 -14.93 16.08
N GLU A 108 -16.69 -15.12 15.33
CA GLU A 108 -17.64 -16.22 15.50
C GLU A 108 -16.99 -17.60 15.23
N ILE A 109 -16.01 -17.65 14.31
CA ILE A 109 -15.22 -18.87 14.04
C ILE A 109 -14.20 -19.14 15.17
N GLY A 110 -13.80 -18.12 15.93
CA GLY A 110 -12.85 -18.24 17.03
C GLY A 110 -11.40 -17.90 16.68
N ALA A 111 -11.14 -17.28 15.52
CA ALA A 111 -9.81 -16.85 15.12
C ALA A 111 -9.26 -15.76 16.05
N THR A 112 -7.92 -15.70 16.18
CA THR A 112 -7.26 -14.58 16.88
C THR A 112 -7.26 -13.34 15.98
N ILE A 113 -7.70 -12.19 16.51
CA ILE A 113 -7.94 -10.98 15.73
C ILE A 113 -7.05 -9.84 16.25
N PHE A 114 -6.17 -9.33 15.37
CA PHE A 114 -5.34 -8.17 15.62
C PHE A 114 -5.65 -7.05 14.63
N GLY A 115 -6.22 -5.94 15.12
CA GLY A 115 -6.64 -4.80 14.32
C GLY A 115 -5.75 -3.56 14.50
N PHE A 116 -5.49 -2.87 13.38
CA PHE A 116 -4.97 -1.51 13.36
C PHE A 116 -6.10 -0.56 12.97
N ILE A 117 -6.55 0.29 13.87
CA ILE A 117 -7.67 1.19 13.63
C ILE A 117 -7.23 2.62 13.96
N ASP A 118 -7.42 3.55 13.02
CA ASP A 118 -6.96 4.93 13.21
C ASP A 118 -7.68 5.65 14.37
N LYS A 119 -8.86 5.16 14.76
CA LYS A 119 -9.72 5.73 15.82
C LYS A 119 -10.01 4.72 16.91
N GLU A 120 -9.97 5.16 18.14
CA GLU A 120 -10.40 4.37 19.29
C GLU A 120 -11.94 4.27 19.40
N GLY A 121 -12.42 3.28 20.16
CA GLY A 121 -13.83 3.13 20.50
C GLY A 121 -14.76 2.78 19.33
N THR A 122 -14.23 2.20 18.26
CA THR A 122 -15.00 1.84 17.07
C THR A 122 -15.65 0.46 17.18
N LYS A 123 -16.66 0.20 16.32
CA LYS A 123 -17.33 -1.10 16.25
C LYS A 123 -16.35 -2.23 15.91
N LEU A 124 -15.44 -2.03 14.97
CA LEU A 124 -14.39 -3.01 14.64
C LEU A 124 -13.48 -3.31 15.84
N GLY A 125 -13.09 -2.28 16.59
CA GLY A 125 -12.24 -2.45 17.78
C GLY A 125 -12.86 -3.36 18.83
N SER A 126 -14.19 -3.40 18.94
CA SER A 126 -14.89 -4.26 19.91
C SER A 126 -14.82 -5.76 19.59
N TYR A 127 -14.45 -6.13 18.37
CA TYR A 127 -14.28 -7.53 17.95
C TYR A 127 -12.83 -8.02 18.04
N CYS A 128 -11.85 -7.12 18.26
CA CYS A 128 -10.44 -7.48 18.33
C CYS A 128 -10.04 -8.11 19.65
N ASP A 129 -9.14 -9.09 19.62
CA ASP A 129 -8.40 -9.55 20.77
C ASP A 129 -7.27 -8.57 21.11
N TYR A 130 -6.67 -7.99 20.07
CA TYR A 130 -5.65 -6.94 20.15
C TYR A 130 -6.00 -5.82 19.18
N CYS A 131 -5.90 -4.58 19.65
CA CYS A 131 -6.15 -3.39 18.84
C CYS A 131 -5.11 -2.32 19.14
N ILE A 132 -4.50 -1.78 18.09
CA ILE A 132 -3.61 -0.63 18.17
C ILE A 132 -4.22 0.51 17.36
N SER A 133 -4.43 1.66 18.05
CA SER A 133 -4.98 2.86 17.40
C SER A 133 -3.87 3.88 17.16
N TYR A 134 -3.63 4.16 15.90
CA TYR A 134 -2.73 5.21 15.45
C TYR A 134 -3.09 5.61 14.01
N PRO A 135 -3.24 6.91 13.70
CA PRO A 135 -3.69 7.36 12.39
C PRO A 135 -2.64 7.13 11.31
N VAL A 136 -3.11 6.82 10.11
CA VAL A 136 -2.32 6.60 8.88
C VAL A 136 -1.20 5.56 9.04
N ASN A 137 -0.24 5.52 8.11
CA ASN A 137 0.93 4.61 8.14
C ASN A 137 0.59 3.11 8.25
N GLU A 138 -0.56 2.65 7.69
CA GLU A 138 -0.97 1.25 7.80
C GLU A 138 0.05 0.28 7.19
N GLN A 139 0.64 0.64 6.05
CA GLN A 139 1.66 -0.17 5.38
C GLN A 139 2.86 -0.41 6.31
N LEU A 140 3.34 0.66 6.96
CA LEU A 140 4.45 0.55 7.93
C LEU A 140 4.08 -0.35 9.11
N LYS A 141 2.86 -0.23 9.65
CA LYS A 141 2.35 -1.11 10.73
C LYS A 141 2.29 -2.57 10.30
N PHE A 142 1.82 -2.85 9.08
CA PHE A 142 1.77 -4.21 8.52
C PHE A 142 3.17 -4.81 8.34
N PHE A 143 4.12 -4.04 7.79
CA PHE A 143 5.49 -4.50 7.61
C PHE A 143 6.23 -4.71 8.93
N MET A 144 6.05 -3.85 9.94
CA MET A 144 6.58 -4.09 11.29
C MET A 144 6.04 -5.40 11.89
N THR A 145 4.75 -5.67 11.70
CA THR A 145 4.11 -6.91 12.15
C THR A 145 4.67 -8.12 11.45
N ALA A 146 4.79 -8.08 10.11
CA ALA A 146 5.37 -9.14 9.30
C ALA A 146 6.84 -9.41 9.68
N ASN A 147 7.62 -8.35 9.87
CA ASN A 147 9.01 -8.46 10.28
C ASN A 147 9.17 -9.11 11.65
N ARG A 148 8.32 -8.78 12.64
CA ARG A 148 8.35 -9.44 13.94
C ARG A 148 7.96 -10.92 13.85
N LEU A 149 6.93 -11.26 13.06
CA LEU A 149 6.55 -12.64 12.80
C LEU A 149 7.70 -13.45 12.21
N MET A 150 8.38 -12.92 11.19
CA MET A 150 9.53 -13.56 10.55
C MET A 150 10.73 -13.65 11.49
N PHE A 151 11.03 -12.60 12.27
CA PHE A 151 12.11 -12.63 13.25
C PHE A 151 11.93 -13.75 14.27
N ASN A 152 10.76 -13.87 14.86
CA ASN A 152 10.44 -14.91 15.84
C ASN A 152 10.51 -16.33 15.27
N ARG A 153 10.41 -16.47 13.94
CA ARG A 153 10.57 -17.74 13.21
C ARG A 153 12.02 -18.00 12.77
N GLY A 154 12.94 -17.06 13.04
CA GLY A 154 14.32 -17.15 12.58
C GLY A 154 14.50 -16.84 11.09
N GLU A 155 13.51 -16.23 10.44
CA GLU A 155 13.48 -15.94 9.01
C GLU A 155 13.94 -14.51 8.67
N PHE A 156 14.27 -13.68 9.67
CA PHE A 156 14.78 -12.31 9.50
C PHE A 156 15.91 -11.99 10.47
N PRO A 157 17.13 -12.45 10.24
CA PRO A 157 18.27 -12.28 11.16
C PRO A 157 18.71 -10.82 11.33
N GLU A 158 18.52 -9.96 10.32
CA GLU A 158 18.88 -8.53 10.36
C GLU A 158 17.86 -7.64 11.07
N TYR A 159 16.87 -8.19 11.76
CA TYR A 159 15.72 -7.49 12.35
C TYR A 159 16.12 -6.26 13.18
N GLU A 160 17.10 -6.38 14.07
CA GLU A 160 17.51 -5.27 14.93
C GLU A 160 18.26 -4.17 14.15
N LYS A 161 19.05 -4.55 13.14
CA LYS A 161 19.70 -3.59 12.25
C LYS A 161 18.66 -2.84 11.44
N TYR A 162 17.70 -3.56 10.85
CA TYR A 162 16.59 -2.99 10.08
C TYR A 162 15.82 -1.95 10.90
N ASN A 163 15.32 -2.33 12.07
CA ASN A 163 14.51 -1.43 12.90
C ASN A 163 15.29 -0.20 13.33
N ARG A 164 16.55 -0.35 13.71
CA ARG A 164 17.41 0.80 14.07
C ARG A 164 17.57 1.78 12.92
N GLU A 165 17.76 1.30 11.69
CA GLU A 165 17.88 2.17 10.53
C GLU A 165 16.55 2.86 10.21
N MET A 166 15.42 2.16 10.29
CA MET A 166 14.09 2.74 10.09
C MET A 166 13.78 3.82 11.12
N GLU A 167 14.02 3.55 12.41
CA GLU A 167 13.77 4.51 13.49
C GLU A 167 14.64 5.78 13.40
N LEU A 168 15.90 5.62 12.97
CA LEU A 168 16.83 6.74 12.87
C LEU A 168 16.69 7.56 11.60
N TYR A 169 16.30 6.95 10.47
CA TYR A 169 16.48 7.61 9.18
C TYR A 169 15.22 7.67 8.30
N LEU A 170 14.26 6.74 8.45
CA LEU A 170 13.12 6.66 7.53
C LEU A 170 12.27 7.94 7.51
N PRO A 171 11.94 8.59 8.65
CA PRO A 171 11.09 9.79 8.63
C PRO A 171 11.68 10.92 7.79
N GLU A 172 12.95 11.23 8.00
CA GLU A 172 13.65 12.26 7.26
C GLU A 172 13.92 11.87 5.80
N ALA A 173 14.22 10.60 5.55
CA ALA A 173 14.42 10.11 4.19
C ALA A 173 13.15 10.26 3.33
N LEU A 174 11.97 9.96 3.87
CA LEU A 174 10.70 10.13 3.14
C LEU A 174 10.38 11.61 2.86
N VAL A 175 10.73 12.51 3.76
CA VAL A 175 10.63 13.96 3.52
C VAL A 175 11.52 14.40 2.37
N GLU A 176 12.75 13.92 2.30
CA GLU A 176 13.67 14.25 1.18
C GLU A 176 13.18 13.63 -0.15
N VAL A 177 12.53 12.45 -0.11
CA VAL A 177 11.82 11.89 -1.27
C VAL A 177 10.74 12.85 -1.75
N GLU A 178 9.88 13.35 -0.87
CA GLU A 178 8.83 14.31 -1.24
C GLU A 178 9.41 15.60 -1.83
N LYS A 179 10.45 16.16 -1.22
CA LYS A 179 11.10 17.39 -1.73
C LYS A 179 11.65 17.18 -3.14
N LYS A 180 12.27 16.05 -3.39
CA LYS A 180 12.80 15.72 -4.72
C LYS A 180 11.70 15.45 -5.73
N ALA A 181 10.64 14.75 -5.35
CA ALA A 181 9.50 14.46 -6.20
C ALA A 181 8.74 15.72 -6.60
N ASP A 182 8.60 16.69 -5.70
CA ASP A 182 7.90 17.96 -5.95
C ASP A 182 8.45 18.74 -7.16
N ILE A 183 9.76 18.57 -7.45
CA ILE A 183 10.45 19.26 -8.57
C ILE A 183 9.81 18.92 -9.92
N TRP A 184 9.47 17.65 -10.14
CA TRP A 184 8.91 17.18 -11.41
C TRP A 184 7.41 16.92 -11.37
N ALA A 185 6.83 16.75 -10.18
CA ALA A 185 5.41 16.45 -10.00
C ALA A 185 4.49 17.51 -10.61
N THR A 186 4.92 18.77 -10.61
CA THR A 186 4.21 19.89 -11.26
C THR A 186 4.06 19.66 -12.77
N ASP A 187 5.17 19.36 -13.46
CA ASP A 187 5.15 19.14 -14.90
C ASP A 187 4.38 17.86 -15.27
N TYR A 188 4.52 16.82 -14.45
CA TYR A 188 3.73 15.59 -14.60
C TYR A 188 2.23 15.89 -14.49
N ALA A 189 1.80 16.55 -13.44
CA ALA A 189 0.40 16.87 -13.19
C ALA A 189 -0.19 17.72 -14.33
N LYS A 190 0.53 18.76 -14.76
CA LYS A 190 0.15 19.60 -15.91
C LYS A 190 0.00 18.77 -17.18
N SER A 191 0.96 17.92 -17.51
CA SER A 191 0.92 17.03 -18.68
C SER A 191 -0.30 16.11 -18.64
N LYS A 192 -0.61 15.50 -17.47
CA LYS A 192 -1.76 14.61 -17.32
C LYS A 192 -3.08 15.38 -17.38
N TYR A 193 -3.16 16.56 -16.80
CA TYR A 193 -4.33 17.44 -16.91
C TYR A 193 -4.61 17.78 -18.39
N GLU A 194 -3.62 18.26 -19.12
CA GLU A 194 -3.77 18.63 -20.54
C GLU A 194 -4.21 17.42 -21.39
N PHE A 195 -3.65 16.23 -21.11
CA PHE A 195 -4.01 15.01 -21.82
C PHE A 195 -5.45 14.58 -21.53
N HIS A 196 -5.82 14.42 -20.27
CA HIS A 196 -7.16 13.93 -19.91
C HIS A 196 -8.27 14.93 -20.16
N LYS A 197 -7.95 16.23 -20.17
CA LYS A 197 -8.90 17.26 -20.61
C LYS A 197 -9.27 17.12 -22.10
N LYS A 198 -8.31 16.72 -22.93
CA LYS A 198 -8.53 16.48 -24.37
C LYS A 198 -9.13 15.09 -24.65
N ASN A 199 -8.84 14.12 -23.79
CA ASN A 199 -9.19 12.72 -23.96
C ASN A 199 -9.90 12.17 -22.70
N PRO A 200 -11.11 12.67 -22.36
CA PRO A 200 -11.76 12.38 -21.07
C PRO A 200 -12.18 10.91 -20.91
N ASP A 201 -12.33 10.18 -22.00
CA ASP A 201 -12.72 8.77 -22.00
C ASP A 201 -11.54 7.80 -22.07
N MET A 202 -10.33 8.31 -22.36
CA MET A 202 -9.11 7.49 -22.41
C MET A 202 -8.67 7.13 -20.97
N PRO A 203 -8.61 5.85 -20.61
CA PRO A 203 -8.11 5.45 -19.30
C PRO A 203 -6.60 5.70 -19.19
N HIS A 204 -6.17 6.11 -17.99
CA HIS A 204 -4.76 6.12 -17.65
C HIS A 204 -4.33 4.72 -17.16
N TYR A 205 -3.26 4.20 -17.71
CA TYR A 205 -2.78 2.86 -17.35
C TYR A 205 -1.66 2.93 -16.32
N PHE A 206 -1.79 2.12 -15.27
CA PHE A 206 -0.79 1.99 -14.22
C PHE A 206 -0.22 0.58 -14.18
N VAL A 207 1.10 0.45 -14.13
CA VAL A 207 1.79 -0.83 -14.09
C VAL A 207 2.75 -0.87 -12.89
N GLY A 208 2.72 -1.96 -12.14
CA GLY A 208 3.63 -2.20 -11.02
C GLY A 208 3.94 -3.67 -10.82
N ALA A 209 4.99 -3.97 -10.07
CA ALA A 209 5.41 -5.32 -9.74
C ALA A 209 5.78 -5.44 -8.25
N GLY A 210 5.83 -6.65 -7.72
CA GLY A 210 6.26 -6.88 -6.35
C GLY A 210 5.39 -6.18 -5.32
N ASN A 211 6.00 -5.57 -4.33
CA ASN A 211 5.28 -4.78 -3.33
C ASN A 211 4.69 -3.48 -3.91
N GLN A 212 5.11 -3.06 -5.12
CA GLN A 212 4.47 -1.94 -5.83
C GLN A 212 3.14 -2.33 -6.47
N TRP A 213 2.83 -3.61 -6.69
CA TRP A 213 1.57 -3.98 -7.33
C TRP A 213 0.35 -3.53 -6.51
N GLY A 214 0.33 -3.83 -5.21
CA GLY A 214 -0.75 -3.36 -4.34
C GLY A 214 -0.85 -1.83 -4.31
N ALA A 215 0.29 -1.12 -4.22
CA ALA A 215 0.34 0.34 -4.30
C ALA A 215 -0.23 0.87 -5.62
N THR A 216 0.14 0.25 -6.75
CA THR A 216 -0.33 0.59 -8.10
C THR A 216 -1.85 0.45 -8.22
N TYR A 217 -2.39 -0.68 -7.75
CA TYR A 217 -3.83 -0.94 -7.74
C TYR A 217 -4.58 0.11 -6.91
N SER A 218 -4.10 0.36 -5.69
CA SER A 218 -4.71 1.36 -4.80
C SER A 218 -4.63 2.77 -5.41
N TYR A 219 -3.50 3.13 -5.98
CA TYR A 219 -3.32 4.46 -6.57
C TYR A 219 -4.25 4.71 -7.74
N ALA A 220 -4.39 3.73 -8.63
CA ALA A 220 -5.34 3.81 -9.74
C ALA A 220 -6.79 3.97 -9.23
N MET A 221 -7.25 3.08 -8.35
CA MET A 221 -8.65 3.03 -7.92
C MET A 221 -8.99 4.08 -6.85
N CYS A 222 -8.20 4.16 -5.76
CA CYS A 222 -8.58 4.99 -4.61
C CYS A 222 -8.20 6.47 -4.78
N TYR A 223 -7.23 6.78 -5.65
CA TYR A 223 -6.81 8.17 -5.86
C TYR A 223 -7.32 8.70 -7.21
N TRP A 224 -7.00 8.05 -8.31
CA TRP A 224 -7.38 8.59 -9.62
C TRP A 224 -8.87 8.39 -9.93
N GLU A 225 -9.43 7.21 -9.72
CA GLU A 225 -10.87 6.99 -9.98
C GLU A 225 -11.75 7.61 -8.89
N GLU A 226 -11.50 7.29 -7.61
CA GLU A 226 -12.34 7.74 -6.50
C GLU A 226 -12.25 9.23 -6.25
N GLN A 227 -11.03 9.79 -6.28
CA GLN A 227 -10.77 11.16 -5.83
C GLN A 227 -10.63 12.16 -6.96
N LEU A 228 -10.05 11.79 -8.11
CA LEU A 228 -9.89 12.67 -9.27
C LEU A 228 -10.91 12.42 -10.37
N TRP A 229 -11.66 11.32 -10.30
CA TRP A 229 -12.67 10.89 -11.28
C TRP A 229 -12.10 10.65 -12.68
N ILE A 230 -10.85 10.28 -12.77
CA ILE A 230 -10.16 9.90 -14.00
C ILE A 230 -10.28 8.39 -14.17
N ARG A 231 -10.70 7.93 -15.36
CA ARG A 231 -10.75 6.50 -15.67
C ARG A 231 -9.34 5.91 -15.67
N THR A 232 -9.18 4.75 -15.05
CA THR A 232 -7.90 4.06 -15.00
C THR A 232 -8.02 2.57 -15.35
N LYS A 233 -6.87 1.96 -15.57
CA LYS A 233 -6.68 0.52 -15.55
C LYS A 233 -5.32 0.21 -14.95
N SER A 234 -5.29 -0.54 -13.87
CA SER A 234 -4.05 -1.08 -13.32
C SER A 234 -3.81 -2.51 -13.80
N VAL A 235 -2.54 -2.87 -13.99
CA VAL A 235 -2.12 -4.24 -14.31
C VAL A 235 -0.79 -4.54 -13.63
N THR A 236 -0.62 -5.77 -13.16
CA THR A 236 0.69 -6.22 -12.69
C THR A 236 1.65 -6.36 -13.88
N ALA A 237 2.90 -5.98 -13.70
CA ALA A 237 3.92 -6.11 -14.75
C ALA A 237 4.09 -7.57 -15.22
N ALA A 238 3.79 -8.54 -14.36
CA ALA A 238 3.80 -9.97 -14.71
C ALA A 238 2.78 -10.31 -15.81
N GLU A 239 1.58 -9.68 -15.78
CA GLU A 239 0.50 -9.95 -16.73
C GLU A 239 0.47 -8.96 -17.92
N PHE A 240 1.29 -7.92 -17.90
CA PHE A 240 1.28 -6.87 -18.94
C PHE A 240 1.43 -7.45 -20.35
N PHE A 241 2.32 -8.45 -20.52
CA PHE A 241 2.62 -9.08 -21.81
C PHE A 241 1.62 -10.16 -22.23
N HIS A 242 0.54 -10.36 -21.46
CA HIS A 242 -0.51 -11.35 -21.72
C HIS A 242 -1.84 -10.72 -22.15
N GLY A 243 -1.75 -9.58 -22.85
CA GLY A 243 -2.91 -8.90 -23.45
C GLY A 243 -2.76 -7.39 -23.49
N MET A 244 -2.38 -6.74 -22.39
CA MET A 244 -2.34 -5.28 -22.32
C MET A 244 -1.38 -4.64 -23.33
N LEU A 245 -0.24 -5.29 -23.65
CA LEU A 245 0.71 -4.77 -24.64
C LEU A 245 0.06 -4.46 -26.01
N GLU A 246 -1.00 -5.20 -26.38
CA GLU A 246 -1.65 -5.07 -27.71
C GLU A 246 -2.49 -3.78 -27.85
N ILE A 247 -2.86 -3.15 -26.73
CA ILE A 247 -3.63 -1.89 -26.73
C ILE A 247 -2.76 -0.66 -26.50
N ILE A 248 -1.44 -0.85 -26.39
CA ILE A 248 -0.50 0.25 -26.19
C ILE A 248 -0.06 0.79 -27.55
N ASP A 249 -0.32 2.05 -27.78
CA ASP A 249 0.16 2.82 -28.93
C ASP A 249 1.03 4.01 -28.48
N ALA A 250 1.38 4.85 -29.45
CA ALA A 250 2.26 5.99 -29.21
C ALA A 250 1.70 7.02 -28.23
N GLU A 251 0.39 7.14 -28.10
CA GLU A 251 -0.29 8.17 -27.31
C GLU A 251 -0.93 7.61 -26.01
N THR A 252 -0.92 6.32 -25.82
CA THR A 252 -1.51 5.68 -24.64
C THR A 252 -0.85 6.18 -23.35
N PRO A 253 -1.59 6.75 -22.38
CA PRO A 253 -1.01 7.27 -21.15
C PRO A 253 -0.69 6.13 -20.18
N VAL A 254 0.60 5.88 -19.94
CA VAL A 254 1.06 4.80 -19.05
C VAL A 254 2.00 5.34 -18.00
N THR A 255 1.78 4.99 -16.73
CA THR A 255 2.74 5.20 -15.64
C THR A 255 3.19 3.86 -15.09
N VAL A 256 4.50 3.64 -15.05
CA VAL A 256 5.12 2.42 -14.51
C VAL A 256 5.79 2.75 -13.18
N PHE A 257 5.42 2.03 -12.15
CA PHE A 257 6.04 2.10 -10.82
C PHE A 257 7.09 1.00 -10.67
N ILE A 258 8.34 1.38 -10.46
CA ILE A 258 9.46 0.46 -10.30
C ILE A 258 9.98 0.52 -8.87
N GLY A 259 9.82 -0.59 -8.12
CA GLY A 259 10.39 -0.77 -6.79
C GLY A 259 11.81 -1.31 -6.81
N GLU A 260 12.34 -1.59 -5.63
CA GLU A 260 13.67 -2.19 -5.45
C GLU A 260 13.62 -3.60 -4.85
N ASP A 261 12.42 -4.22 -4.86
CA ASP A 261 12.24 -5.61 -4.45
C ASP A 261 12.66 -6.61 -5.55
N GLU A 262 12.54 -7.89 -5.25
CA GLU A 262 12.99 -8.99 -6.11
C GLU A 262 12.26 -9.06 -7.45
N GLN A 263 11.08 -8.43 -7.58
CA GLN A 263 10.29 -8.40 -8.82
C GLN A 263 10.58 -7.18 -9.70
N ARG A 264 11.55 -6.34 -9.34
CA ARG A 264 11.95 -5.15 -10.09
C ARG A 264 12.12 -5.41 -11.59
N SER A 265 12.74 -6.50 -11.97
CA SER A 265 13.01 -6.85 -13.38
C SER A 265 11.76 -6.98 -14.24
N LEU A 266 10.61 -7.31 -13.65
CA LEU A 266 9.33 -7.40 -14.36
C LEU A 266 8.86 -6.00 -14.81
N ALA A 267 8.96 -5.00 -13.93
CA ALA A 267 8.60 -3.62 -14.26
C ALA A 267 9.62 -2.98 -15.23
N GLU A 268 10.93 -3.26 -15.06
CA GLU A 268 11.96 -2.83 -16.01
C GLU A 268 11.73 -3.37 -17.43
N ARG A 269 11.24 -4.62 -17.55
CA ARG A 269 10.86 -5.21 -18.85
C ARG A 269 9.73 -4.43 -19.51
N VAL A 270 8.73 -3.99 -18.75
CA VAL A 270 7.62 -3.14 -19.27
C VAL A 270 8.17 -1.79 -19.71
N ALA A 271 9.01 -1.14 -18.90
CA ALA A 271 9.63 0.14 -19.26
C ALA A 271 10.44 0.04 -20.57
N ALA A 272 11.22 -1.04 -20.74
CA ALA A 272 11.99 -1.29 -21.96
C ALA A 272 11.10 -1.56 -23.18
N PHE A 273 9.91 -2.13 -23.02
CA PHE A 273 8.94 -2.28 -24.10
C PHE A 273 8.32 -0.93 -24.48
N LEU A 274 7.83 -0.17 -23.49
CA LEU A 274 7.19 1.12 -23.70
C LEU A 274 8.09 2.11 -24.43
N SER A 275 9.39 2.12 -24.14
CA SER A 275 10.35 2.99 -24.82
C SER A 275 10.42 2.80 -26.34
N LYS A 276 9.95 1.66 -26.86
CA LYS A 276 9.95 1.32 -28.30
C LYS A 276 8.67 1.71 -29.01
N VAL A 277 7.53 1.75 -28.30
CA VAL A 277 6.19 1.82 -28.93
C VAL A 277 5.35 3.00 -28.43
N CYS A 278 5.64 3.55 -27.27
CA CYS A 278 4.83 4.59 -26.63
C CYS A 278 5.65 5.86 -26.42
N ARG A 279 5.03 7.03 -26.56
CA ARG A 279 5.62 8.36 -26.25
C ARG A 279 5.05 8.96 -24.97
N ASN A 280 3.83 8.56 -24.58
CA ASN A 280 3.11 9.11 -23.44
C ASN A 280 3.24 8.19 -22.21
N TYR A 281 4.45 7.72 -21.94
CA TYR A 281 4.71 6.94 -20.74
C TYR A 281 5.58 7.71 -19.73
N THR A 282 5.43 7.36 -18.47
CA THR A 282 6.24 7.88 -17.37
C THR A 282 6.76 6.72 -16.52
N ILE A 283 8.03 6.76 -16.17
CA ILE A 283 8.64 5.82 -15.23
C ILE A 283 8.84 6.55 -13.90
N ILE A 284 8.36 5.96 -12.82
CA ILE A 284 8.64 6.41 -11.46
C ILE A 284 9.41 5.29 -10.76
N ASP A 285 10.72 5.52 -10.59
CA ASP A 285 11.65 4.54 -10.05
C ASP A 285 12.10 4.95 -8.64
N THR A 286 11.93 4.08 -7.66
CA THR A 286 12.34 4.36 -6.28
C THR A 286 13.86 4.47 -6.12
N LYS A 287 14.65 3.89 -7.04
CA LYS A 287 16.11 4.07 -7.09
C LYS A 287 16.55 5.51 -7.32
N ASP A 288 15.72 6.33 -7.93
CA ASP A 288 16.03 7.73 -8.18
C ASP A 288 16.08 8.56 -6.89
N TYR A 289 15.60 8.00 -5.79
CA TYR A 289 15.53 8.69 -4.49
C TYR A 289 16.58 8.12 -3.53
N GLU A 290 17.43 8.99 -3.01
CA GLU A 290 18.35 8.62 -1.95
C GLU A 290 17.59 8.39 -0.64
N LEU A 291 17.87 7.26 0.02
CA LEU A 291 17.38 6.97 1.36
C LEU A 291 18.59 6.99 2.30
N LYS A 292 19.02 8.20 2.64
CA LYS A 292 20.23 8.41 3.46
C LYS A 292 20.12 7.67 4.79
N GLY A 293 21.11 6.83 5.06
CA GLY A 293 21.22 6.03 6.29
C GLY A 293 20.48 4.69 6.24
N ILE A 294 19.76 4.38 5.16
CA ILE A 294 19.12 3.08 4.95
C ILE A 294 19.98 2.23 4.05
N SER A 295 20.37 1.06 4.55
CA SER A 295 21.21 0.09 3.84
C SER A 295 20.54 -0.42 2.56
N PRO A 296 21.32 -0.69 1.49
CA PRO A 296 20.78 -1.15 0.21
C PRO A 296 19.90 -2.40 0.31
N GLU A 297 20.24 -3.33 1.18
CA GLU A 297 19.48 -4.57 1.41
C GLU A 297 18.07 -4.34 1.97
N PHE A 298 17.79 -3.18 2.58
CA PHE A 298 16.48 -2.84 3.14
C PHE A 298 15.61 -1.97 2.22
N ARG A 299 16.20 -1.41 1.16
CA ARG A 299 15.49 -0.48 0.27
C ARG A 299 14.29 -1.12 -0.42
N GLY A 300 14.41 -2.39 -0.82
CA GLY A 300 13.30 -3.14 -1.42
C GLY A 300 12.08 -3.24 -0.51
N SER A 301 12.29 -3.45 0.78
CA SER A 301 11.20 -3.58 1.77
C SER A 301 10.47 -2.26 2.08
N VAL A 302 11.05 -1.10 1.73
CA VAL A 302 10.44 0.23 1.95
C VAL A 302 10.07 0.95 0.65
N SER A 303 10.30 0.33 -0.51
CA SER A 303 10.02 0.94 -1.82
C SER A 303 8.58 1.45 -1.96
N HIS A 304 7.61 0.75 -1.38
CA HIS A 304 6.21 1.17 -1.39
C HIS A 304 5.96 2.44 -0.58
N LEU A 305 6.72 2.67 0.50
CA LEU A 305 6.65 3.92 1.28
C LEU A 305 7.30 5.08 0.51
N VAL A 306 8.40 4.81 -0.20
CA VAL A 306 9.03 5.78 -1.11
C VAL A 306 8.05 6.19 -2.20
N MET A 307 7.37 5.21 -2.83
CA MET A 307 6.37 5.48 -3.85
C MET A 307 5.19 6.28 -3.31
N HIS A 308 4.74 5.98 -2.08
CA HIS A 308 3.68 6.74 -1.42
C HIS A 308 4.09 8.22 -1.21
N ALA A 309 5.32 8.46 -0.76
CA ALA A 309 5.86 9.80 -0.61
C ALA A 309 5.93 10.57 -1.94
N VAL A 310 6.31 9.89 -3.03
CA VAL A 310 6.26 10.45 -4.39
C VAL A 310 4.83 10.80 -4.79
N ASN A 311 3.90 9.87 -4.61
CA ASN A 311 2.49 10.05 -4.98
C ASN A 311 1.84 11.19 -4.20
N ASN A 312 2.17 11.42 -2.93
CA ASN A 312 1.70 12.58 -2.17
C ASN A 312 2.01 13.90 -2.88
N ARG A 313 3.15 14.00 -3.54
CA ARG A 313 3.51 15.20 -4.30
C ARG A 313 2.75 15.30 -5.61
N VAL A 314 2.66 14.18 -6.33
CA VAL A 314 1.85 14.12 -7.56
C VAL A 314 0.40 14.50 -7.27
N ASP A 315 -0.20 13.96 -6.22
CA ASP A 315 -1.59 14.23 -5.83
C ASP A 315 -1.84 15.70 -5.49
N ALA A 316 -0.92 16.32 -4.76
CA ALA A 316 -1.03 17.74 -4.42
C ALA A 316 -1.06 18.63 -5.67
N HIS A 317 -0.23 18.31 -6.67
CA HIS A 317 -0.19 19.05 -7.94
C HIS A 317 -1.36 18.65 -8.88
N MET A 318 -1.78 17.39 -8.90
CA MET A 318 -2.98 16.98 -9.64
C MET A 318 -4.23 17.69 -9.14
N GLU A 319 -4.42 17.77 -7.83
CA GLU A 319 -5.53 18.50 -7.22
C GLU A 319 -5.55 19.98 -7.64
N ASP A 320 -4.38 20.63 -7.66
CA ASP A 320 -4.25 22.03 -8.04
C ASP A 320 -4.53 22.24 -9.54
N GLU A 321 -3.90 21.46 -10.41
CA GLU A 321 -4.08 21.56 -11.88
C GLU A 321 -5.51 21.26 -12.31
N PHE A 322 -6.13 20.19 -11.77
CA PHE A 322 -7.51 19.82 -12.09
C PHE A 322 -8.53 20.74 -11.39
N ARG A 323 -8.13 21.56 -10.42
CA ARG A 323 -9.01 22.35 -9.57
C ARG A 323 -10.14 21.53 -8.98
N HIS A 324 -9.79 20.29 -8.62
CA HIS A 324 -10.73 19.29 -8.13
C HIS A 324 -10.25 18.76 -6.77
N PRO A 325 -10.87 19.25 -5.66
CA PRO A 325 -10.49 18.79 -4.33
C PRO A 325 -10.63 17.27 -4.17
N MET A 326 -9.54 16.58 -3.84
CA MET A 326 -9.51 15.11 -3.73
C MET A 326 -10.36 14.56 -2.58
N VAL A 327 -10.94 15.42 -1.74
CA VAL A 327 -11.89 15.02 -0.68
C VAL A 327 -13.34 14.90 -1.16
N ILE A 328 -13.66 15.39 -2.36
CA ILE A 328 -15.01 15.32 -2.93
C ILE A 328 -15.30 13.91 -3.43
N ARG A 329 -16.53 13.45 -3.20
CA ARG A 329 -17.02 12.15 -3.67
C ARG A 329 -18.36 12.33 -4.38
N ARG A 330 -18.58 11.58 -5.48
CA ARG A 330 -19.89 11.53 -6.15
C ARG A 330 -20.88 10.63 -5.40
N TYR A 331 -20.43 9.44 -5.05
CA TYR A 331 -21.28 8.35 -4.58
C TYR A 331 -20.76 7.75 -3.27
N TYR A 332 -19.45 7.55 -3.14
CA TYR A 332 -18.84 6.91 -2.00
C TYR A 332 -19.23 7.58 -0.68
N ARG A 333 -19.98 6.87 0.15
CA ARG A 333 -20.54 7.34 1.42
C ARG A 333 -21.50 8.54 1.31
N GLN A 334 -22.11 8.75 0.13
CA GLN A 334 -23.14 9.78 -0.09
C GLN A 334 -24.56 9.21 0.00
N PHE A 335 -24.74 7.92 -0.26
CA PHE A 335 -25.97 7.17 -0.13
C PHE A 335 -25.68 5.68 0.14
N GLU A 336 -26.70 4.90 0.48
CA GLU A 336 -26.61 3.44 0.63
C GLU A 336 -26.52 2.77 -0.76
N TYR A 337 -25.67 1.76 -0.90
CA TYR A 337 -25.48 0.96 -2.09
C TYR A 337 -25.14 -0.50 -1.76
#